data_e9bf4b5a42e227bdb308b6f21c3e795d
#
_entry.id   e9bf4b5a42e227bdb308b6f21c3e795d
#
_cell.length_a   1.000
_cell.length_b   1.000
_cell.length_c   1.000
_cell.angle_alpha   90.00
_cell.angle_beta   90.00
_cell.angle_gamma   90.00
#
_symmetry.space_group_name_H-M   'P 1'
#
loop_
_entity.id
_entity.type
_entity.pdbx_description
1 polymer ?
#
loop_
_entity_poly.entity_id
_entity_poly.type
_entity_poly.pdbx_seq_one_letter_code
_entity_poly.pdbx_strand_id
1 'polypeptide(L)'
;MWFPDDPRQTGWERFLDEVAEAGYEWIELGPYGYLPTDPERLADETGKRGLRVSAGTVFTGLHHGPAVWDGTWEHVSRIAALTRATGARHLVVIPSFWRDDKSGAVLEDSVLTADQWRELARQTERLGREVGDRYGLRIVVHPHADTHIDTPENVARFLDATDPDLVSLCLDTGHYAYCGGDSVELIETYGERIGYLHLKQVDPAVLAEVREQRVPFGPAVARGVMCEPPRGVPALEPVLEAAGRLGTELFAIVEQDMYPCPPEQPLPIARRTRAYLRSCGLR
;
A
#
# COMPACT_ATOMS: atom_id res chain seq x y z
N MET A 1 10.03 -0.52 1.57
CA MET A 1 10.18 -1.88 2.14
C MET A 1 11.18 -1.82 3.29
N TRP A 2 10.92 -2.52 4.40
CA TRP A 2 11.78 -2.47 5.58
C TRP A 2 12.60 -3.76 5.72
N PHE A 3 13.91 -3.59 5.88
CA PHE A 3 14.86 -4.68 6.07
C PHE A 3 15.67 -4.39 7.33
N PRO A 4 15.24 -4.87 8.50
CA PRO A 4 15.82 -4.48 9.79
C PRO A 4 17.32 -4.77 9.92
N ASP A 5 17.80 -5.78 9.21
CA ASP A 5 19.22 -6.20 9.24
C ASP A 5 20.07 -5.55 8.13
N ASP A 6 19.49 -4.68 7.29
CA ASP A 6 20.23 -4.00 6.23
C ASP A 6 20.76 -2.65 6.72
N PRO A 7 22.08 -2.46 6.79
CA PRO A 7 22.67 -1.20 7.28
C PRO A 7 22.39 0.01 6.38
N ARG A 8 21.86 -0.21 5.17
CA ARG A 8 21.43 0.87 4.26
C ARG A 8 20.02 1.37 4.57
N GLN A 9 19.30 0.68 5.45
CA GLN A 9 17.95 1.07 5.84
C GLN A 9 17.99 2.41 6.57
N THR A 10 17.23 3.39 6.09
CA THR A 10 17.05 4.66 6.78
C THR A 10 16.42 4.45 8.16
N GLY A 11 16.99 5.04 9.21
CA GLY A 11 16.41 4.99 10.55
C GLY A 11 15.09 5.76 10.61
N TRP A 12 14.17 5.31 11.45
CA TRP A 12 12.83 5.88 11.54
C TRP A 12 12.80 7.35 11.99
N GLU A 13 13.74 7.79 12.83
CA GLU A 13 13.85 9.19 13.24
C GLU A 13 14.09 10.09 12.03
N ARG A 14 15.07 9.73 11.21
CA ARG A 14 15.39 10.47 9.99
C ARG A 14 14.22 10.43 9.01
N PHE A 15 13.54 9.30 8.86
CA PHE A 15 12.35 9.19 8.01
C PHE A 15 11.26 10.19 8.46
N LEU A 16 10.93 10.24 9.76
CA LEU A 16 9.92 11.17 10.27
C LEU A 16 10.35 12.64 10.10
N ASP A 17 11.63 12.95 10.32
CA ASP A 17 12.16 14.30 10.13
C ASP A 17 12.04 14.72 8.67
N GLU A 18 12.45 13.88 7.72
CA GLU A 18 12.43 14.16 6.30
C GLU A 18 11.01 14.27 5.73
N VAL A 19 10.07 13.45 6.20
CA VAL A 19 8.65 13.53 5.81
C VAL A 19 8.03 14.85 6.27
N ALA A 20 8.27 15.26 7.51
CA ALA A 20 7.81 16.54 8.03
C ALA A 20 8.44 17.71 7.27
N GLU A 21 9.76 17.65 7.02
CA GLU A 21 10.50 18.68 6.26
C GLU A 21 10.02 18.78 4.80
N ALA A 22 9.58 17.67 4.19
CA ALA A 22 8.97 17.67 2.85
C ALA A 22 7.55 18.28 2.82
N GLY A 23 6.95 18.55 3.99
CA GLY A 23 5.65 19.18 4.13
C GLY A 23 4.46 18.23 4.06
N TYR A 24 4.66 16.95 4.34
CA TYR A 24 3.58 16.00 4.56
C TYR A 24 3.06 16.09 6.01
N GLU A 25 1.80 15.75 6.20
CA GLU A 25 1.14 15.76 7.51
C GLU A 25 0.70 14.36 7.95
N TRP A 26 0.58 13.43 7.01
CA TRP A 26 0.11 12.09 7.24
C TRP A 26 1.12 11.05 6.80
N ILE A 27 1.24 10.00 7.59
CA ILE A 27 2.08 8.83 7.31
C ILE A 27 1.28 7.54 7.55
N GLU A 28 1.72 6.45 6.95
CA GLU A 28 1.38 5.10 7.39
C GLU A 28 2.43 4.56 8.36
N LEU A 29 2.03 3.61 9.20
CA LEU A 29 2.96 2.95 10.11
C LEU A 29 4.03 2.12 9.37
N GLY A 30 3.70 1.68 8.15
CA GLY A 30 4.55 0.76 7.42
C GLY A 30 4.68 -0.60 8.13
N PRO A 31 5.74 -1.36 7.87
CA PRO A 31 5.98 -2.65 8.50
C PRO A 31 6.10 -2.53 10.01
N TYR A 32 5.38 -3.38 10.75
CA TYR A 32 5.37 -3.37 12.21
C TYR A 32 6.79 -3.53 12.79
N GLY A 33 7.17 -2.58 13.63
CA GLY A 33 8.49 -2.53 14.28
C GLY A 33 9.50 -1.58 13.60
N TYR A 34 9.18 -1.03 12.43
CA TYR A 34 9.99 0.05 11.85
C TYR A 34 9.86 1.34 12.66
N LEU A 35 8.64 1.81 12.88
CA LEU A 35 8.35 2.88 13.83
C LEU A 35 8.23 2.32 15.27
N PRO A 36 8.31 3.17 16.31
CA PRO A 36 8.08 2.74 17.69
C PRO A 36 6.74 2.00 17.83
N THR A 37 6.75 0.85 18.51
CA THR A 37 5.55 0.04 18.76
C THR A 37 4.88 0.35 20.09
N ASP A 38 5.52 1.16 20.94
CA ASP A 38 4.88 1.75 22.10
C ASP A 38 4.00 2.93 21.68
N PRO A 39 2.69 2.93 21.99
CA PRO A 39 1.76 3.94 21.50
C PRO A 39 2.07 5.36 22.00
N GLU A 40 2.52 5.52 23.25
CA GLU A 40 2.81 6.84 23.82
C GLU A 40 4.06 7.42 23.16
N ARG A 41 5.10 6.61 22.99
CA ARG A 41 6.31 7.01 22.28
C ARG A 41 6.03 7.36 20.82
N LEU A 42 5.21 6.56 20.14
CA LEU A 42 4.85 6.83 18.74
C LEU A 42 4.08 8.16 18.60
N ALA A 43 3.10 8.39 19.47
CA ALA A 43 2.34 9.64 19.50
C ALA A 43 3.23 10.87 19.78
N ASP A 44 4.18 10.74 20.72
CA ASP A 44 5.13 11.79 21.03
C ASP A 44 6.07 12.09 19.85
N GLU A 45 6.63 11.05 19.22
CA GLU A 45 7.57 11.21 18.10
C GLU A 45 6.90 11.75 16.82
N THR A 46 5.67 11.36 16.53
CA THR A 46 4.91 11.92 15.41
C THR A 46 4.41 13.33 15.75
N GLY A 47 3.89 13.55 16.96
CA GLY A 47 3.36 14.83 17.40
C GLY A 47 4.41 15.96 17.44
N LYS A 48 5.65 15.67 17.86
CA LYS A 48 6.77 16.62 17.83
C LYS A 48 7.04 17.19 16.42
N ARG A 49 6.70 16.43 15.39
CA ARG A 49 6.93 16.74 13.98
C ARG A 49 5.68 17.22 13.25
N GLY A 50 4.55 17.34 13.96
CA GLY A 50 3.27 17.69 13.35
C GLY A 50 2.70 16.59 12.46
N LEU A 51 3.19 15.36 12.58
CA LEU A 51 2.73 14.21 11.79
C LEU A 51 1.59 13.49 12.48
N ARG A 52 0.73 12.89 11.68
CA ARG A 52 -0.41 12.08 12.10
C ARG A 52 -0.38 10.73 11.36
N VAL A 53 -0.91 9.69 11.97
CA VAL A 53 -1.00 8.36 11.36
C VAL A 53 -2.35 8.19 10.67
N SER A 54 -2.35 7.78 9.41
CA SER A 54 -3.55 7.51 8.60
C SER A 54 -3.98 6.05 8.67
N ALA A 55 -3.01 5.11 8.67
CA ALA A 55 -3.28 3.68 8.66
C ALA A 55 -2.11 2.88 9.27
N GLY A 56 -2.42 1.65 9.68
CA GLY A 56 -1.43 0.60 9.87
C GLY A 56 -1.36 -0.29 8.63
N THR A 57 -0.31 -1.11 8.49
CA THR A 57 -0.09 -1.98 7.33
C THR A 57 0.16 -3.40 7.78
N VAL A 58 -0.54 -4.37 7.18
CA VAL A 58 -0.39 -5.80 7.45
C VAL A 58 -0.25 -6.62 6.17
N PHE A 59 0.57 -7.67 6.23
CA PHE A 59 0.66 -8.68 5.17
C PHE A 59 -0.08 -9.94 5.60
N THR A 60 -0.86 -10.55 4.69
CA THR A 60 -1.72 -11.69 5.03
C THR A 60 -1.76 -12.75 3.93
N GLY A 61 -1.68 -14.03 4.32
CA GLY A 61 -1.83 -15.18 3.43
C GLY A 61 -3.25 -15.79 3.48
N LEU A 62 -4.31 -14.98 3.44
CA LEU A 62 -5.69 -15.40 3.68
C LEU A 62 -6.22 -16.44 2.68
N HIS A 63 -5.65 -16.55 1.50
CA HIS A 63 -5.97 -17.58 0.51
C HIS A 63 -5.61 -19.01 0.97
N HIS A 64 -4.74 -19.14 1.99
CA HIS A 64 -4.46 -20.44 2.61
C HIS A 64 -5.58 -20.92 3.54
N GLY A 65 -6.65 -20.12 3.70
CA GLY A 65 -7.86 -20.51 4.42
C GLY A 65 -7.71 -20.51 5.94
N PRO A 66 -8.54 -21.32 6.64
CA PRO A 66 -8.63 -21.26 8.12
C PRO A 66 -7.34 -21.64 8.84
N ALA A 67 -6.47 -22.41 8.22
CA ALA A 67 -5.25 -22.92 8.86
C ALA A 67 -4.27 -21.81 9.27
N VAL A 68 -4.28 -20.68 8.56
CA VAL A 68 -3.40 -19.54 8.86
C VAL A 68 -4.05 -18.49 9.75
N TRP A 69 -5.32 -18.66 10.10
CA TRP A 69 -6.10 -17.62 10.77
C TRP A 69 -5.51 -17.19 12.12
N ASP A 70 -5.20 -18.10 13.00
CA ASP A 70 -4.80 -17.76 14.36
C ASP A 70 -3.49 -16.96 14.37
N GLY A 71 -2.49 -17.38 13.58
CA GLY A 71 -1.24 -16.64 13.42
C GLY A 71 -1.43 -15.28 12.74
N THR A 72 -2.28 -15.22 11.71
CA THR A 72 -2.65 -13.96 11.05
C THR A 72 -3.33 -13.02 12.04
N TRP A 73 -4.31 -13.53 12.79
CA TRP A 73 -5.04 -12.73 13.76
C TRP A 73 -4.17 -12.20 14.90
N GLU A 74 -3.26 -13.00 15.42
CA GLU A 74 -2.29 -12.55 16.43
C GLU A 74 -1.45 -11.37 15.90
N HIS A 75 -0.95 -11.47 14.67
CA HIS A 75 -0.17 -10.41 14.04
C HIS A 75 -1.01 -9.16 13.79
N VAL A 76 -2.17 -9.31 13.15
CA VAL A 76 -3.12 -8.22 12.86
C VAL A 76 -3.55 -7.51 14.12
N SER A 77 -3.88 -8.25 15.18
CA SER A 77 -4.35 -7.67 16.45
C SER A 77 -3.34 -6.70 17.07
N ARG A 78 -2.05 -7.02 17.02
CA ARG A 78 -1.00 -6.12 17.52
C ARG A 78 -0.92 -4.82 16.72
N ILE A 79 -0.98 -4.92 15.40
CA ILE A 79 -0.93 -3.75 14.51
C ILE A 79 -2.20 -2.92 14.62
N ALA A 80 -3.38 -3.57 14.63
CA ALA A 80 -4.66 -2.89 14.77
C ALA A 80 -4.78 -2.14 16.11
N ALA A 81 -4.30 -2.73 17.20
CA ALA A 81 -4.25 -2.07 18.50
C ALA A 81 -3.37 -0.80 18.47
N LEU A 82 -2.16 -0.90 17.89
CA LEU A 82 -1.27 0.25 17.74
C LEU A 82 -1.90 1.31 16.82
N THR A 83 -2.45 0.90 15.66
CA THR A 83 -3.13 1.78 14.72
C THR A 83 -4.28 2.53 15.38
N ARG A 84 -5.12 1.83 16.12
CA ARG A 84 -6.23 2.44 16.87
C ARG A 84 -5.75 3.46 17.91
N ALA A 85 -4.67 3.15 18.61
CA ALA A 85 -4.10 4.02 19.64
C ALA A 85 -3.57 5.35 19.07
N THR A 86 -3.16 5.40 17.80
CA THR A 86 -2.76 6.65 17.11
C THR A 86 -3.95 7.50 16.65
N GLY A 87 -5.19 7.01 16.78
CA GLY A 87 -6.39 7.67 16.25
C GLY A 87 -6.66 7.40 14.77
N ALA A 88 -5.82 6.61 14.10
CA ALA A 88 -6.06 6.18 12.73
C ALA A 88 -7.31 5.30 12.62
N ARG A 89 -7.89 5.25 11.41
CA ARG A 89 -9.15 4.54 11.16
C ARG A 89 -9.05 3.46 10.10
N HIS A 90 -7.90 3.29 9.47
CA HIS A 90 -7.70 2.34 8.38
C HIS A 90 -6.61 1.32 8.71
N LEU A 91 -6.76 0.15 8.14
CA LEU A 91 -5.74 -0.90 8.13
C LEU A 91 -5.55 -1.32 6.68
N VAL A 92 -4.38 -1.01 6.13
CA VAL A 92 -3.99 -1.45 4.79
C VAL A 92 -3.60 -2.92 4.86
N VAL A 93 -4.27 -3.75 4.07
CA VAL A 93 -4.08 -5.20 4.02
C VAL A 93 -3.46 -5.57 2.68
N ILE A 94 -2.22 -6.02 2.70
CA ILE A 94 -1.50 -6.47 1.51
C ILE A 94 -1.55 -8.02 1.50
N PRO A 95 -2.05 -8.65 0.42
CA PRO A 95 -1.93 -10.10 0.27
C PRO A 95 -0.47 -10.54 0.26
N SER A 96 -0.18 -11.75 0.73
CA SER A 96 1.17 -12.30 0.64
C SER A 96 1.62 -12.42 -0.80
N PHE A 97 2.95 -12.27 -0.99
CA PHE A 97 3.57 -12.42 -2.30
C PHE A 97 3.69 -13.89 -2.68
N TRP A 98 3.40 -14.20 -3.93
CA TRP A 98 3.70 -15.53 -4.49
C TRP A 98 5.17 -15.66 -4.95
N ARG A 99 5.94 -14.55 -4.86
CA ARG A 99 7.40 -14.49 -5.07
C ARG A 99 8.09 -13.84 -3.88
N ASP A 100 9.34 -14.19 -3.66
CA ASP A 100 10.23 -13.46 -2.77
C ASP A 100 10.57 -12.10 -3.37
N ASP A 101 10.32 -11.04 -2.64
CA ASP A 101 10.44 -9.66 -3.10
C ASP A 101 11.89 -9.18 -3.31
N LYS A 102 12.87 -9.88 -2.79
CA LYS A 102 14.29 -9.59 -3.01
C LYS A 102 14.88 -10.37 -4.17
N SER A 103 14.70 -11.67 -4.16
CA SER A 103 15.32 -12.57 -5.12
C SER A 103 14.48 -12.84 -6.36
N GLY A 104 13.15 -12.61 -6.27
CA GLY A 104 12.18 -12.99 -7.28
C GLY A 104 11.93 -14.50 -7.34
N ALA A 105 12.43 -15.28 -6.38
CA ALA A 105 12.19 -16.72 -6.32
C ALA A 105 10.70 -17.00 -6.11
N VAL A 106 10.17 -17.98 -6.84
CA VAL A 106 8.77 -18.40 -6.70
C VAL A 106 8.60 -19.10 -5.35
N LEU A 107 7.65 -18.64 -4.55
CA LEU A 107 7.28 -19.20 -3.24
C LEU A 107 6.07 -20.14 -3.35
N GLU A 108 5.12 -19.80 -4.22
CA GLU A 108 3.91 -20.55 -4.48
C GLU A 108 3.37 -20.28 -5.89
N ASP A 109 2.32 -20.97 -6.30
CA ASP A 109 1.69 -20.75 -7.60
C ASP A 109 1.09 -19.33 -7.69
N SER A 110 1.35 -18.63 -8.78
CA SER A 110 0.79 -17.29 -9.04
C SER A 110 -0.72 -17.28 -9.31
N VAL A 111 -1.29 -18.46 -9.64
CA VAL A 111 -2.71 -18.62 -9.96
C VAL A 111 -3.40 -19.39 -8.85
N LEU A 112 -4.33 -18.73 -8.18
CA LEU A 112 -5.16 -19.39 -7.17
C LEU A 112 -6.20 -20.33 -7.79
N THR A 113 -6.41 -21.48 -7.17
CA THR A 113 -7.55 -22.36 -7.46
C THR A 113 -8.87 -21.67 -7.10
N ALA A 114 -9.99 -22.20 -7.60
CA ALA A 114 -11.33 -21.69 -7.25
C ALA A 114 -11.59 -21.75 -5.73
N ASP A 115 -11.06 -22.77 -5.03
CA ASP A 115 -11.20 -22.91 -3.58
C ASP A 115 -10.39 -21.86 -2.83
N GLN A 116 -9.17 -21.60 -3.24
CA GLN A 116 -8.33 -20.54 -2.65
C GLN A 116 -8.93 -19.15 -2.86
N TRP A 117 -9.54 -18.88 -4.04
CA TRP A 117 -10.26 -17.62 -4.28
C TRP A 117 -11.44 -17.45 -3.31
N ARG A 118 -12.24 -18.51 -3.10
CA ARG A 118 -13.33 -18.48 -2.13
C ARG A 118 -12.83 -18.24 -0.69
N GLU A 119 -11.74 -18.89 -0.33
CA GLU A 119 -11.12 -18.70 0.99
C GLU A 119 -10.56 -17.29 1.14
N LEU A 120 -9.89 -16.75 0.12
CA LEU A 120 -9.37 -15.39 0.13
C LEU A 120 -10.49 -14.37 0.41
N ALA A 121 -11.59 -14.42 -0.34
CA ALA A 121 -12.73 -13.52 -0.13
C ALA A 121 -13.34 -13.70 1.28
N ARG A 122 -13.66 -14.93 1.66
CA ARG A 122 -14.30 -15.25 2.94
C ARG A 122 -13.45 -14.85 4.15
N GLN A 123 -12.13 -15.11 4.11
CA GLN A 123 -11.23 -14.77 5.21
C GLN A 123 -10.96 -13.27 5.26
N THR A 124 -10.97 -12.57 4.11
CA THR A 124 -10.84 -11.10 4.08
C THR A 124 -12.08 -10.44 4.69
N GLU A 125 -13.29 -10.91 4.37
CA GLU A 125 -14.51 -10.42 5.01
C GLU A 125 -14.52 -10.70 6.52
N ARG A 126 -14.07 -11.90 6.94
CA ARG A 126 -13.90 -12.20 8.35
C ARG A 126 -12.94 -11.23 9.01
N LEU A 127 -11.82 -10.93 8.36
CA LEU A 127 -10.83 -9.96 8.85
C LEU A 127 -11.46 -8.57 9.00
N GLY A 128 -12.19 -8.10 7.98
CA GLY A 128 -12.88 -6.81 8.01
C GLY A 128 -13.84 -6.70 9.19
N ARG A 129 -14.65 -7.75 9.40
CA ARG A 129 -15.60 -7.81 10.53
C ARG A 129 -14.89 -7.80 11.89
N GLU A 130 -13.91 -8.69 12.09
CA GLU A 130 -13.20 -8.80 13.39
C GLU A 130 -12.40 -7.52 13.70
N VAL A 131 -11.78 -6.88 12.70
CA VAL A 131 -11.04 -5.62 12.85
C VAL A 131 -12.01 -4.47 13.13
N GLY A 132 -13.14 -4.42 12.43
CA GLY A 132 -14.20 -3.44 12.65
C GLY A 132 -14.79 -3.53 14.05
N ASP A 133 -15.22 -4.73 14.45
CA ASP A 133 -15.89 -4.96 15.73
C ASP A 133 -14.99 -4.69 16.94
N ARG A 134 -13.71 -5.07 16.87
CA ARG A 134 -12.80 -4.98 18.03
C ARG A 134 -12.01 -3.68 18.09
N TYR A 135 -11.68 -3.08 16.97
CA TYR A 135 -10.80 -1.91 16.91
C TYR A 135 -11.46 -0.68 16.30
N GLY A 136 -12.64 -0.81 15.68
CA GLY A 136 -13.30 0.28 14.97
C GLY A 136 -12.50 0.77 13.76
N LEU A 137 -11.69 -0.11 13.14
CA LEU A 137 -10.91 0.19 11.96
C LEU A 137 -11.60 -0.40 10.72
N ARG A 138 -11.46 0.28 9.59
CA ARG A 138 -11.86 -0.23 8.27
C ARG A 138 -10.63 -0.83 7.56
N ILE A 139 -10.77 -2.04 7.04
CA ILE A 139 -9.71 -2.60 6.20
C ILE A 139 -9.81 -2.06 4.79
N VAL A 140 -8.65 -1.78 4.18
CA VAL A 140 -8.50 -1.42 2.78
C VAL A 140 -7.48 -2.36 2.15
N VAL A 141 -7.93 -3.21 1.23
CA VAL A 141 -7.06 -4.20 0.59
C VAL A 141 -6.26 -3.51 -0.50
N HIS A 142 -4.96 -3.72 -0.46
CA HIS A 142 -4.00 -3.12 -1.38
C HIS A 142 -3.52 -4.17 -2.40
N PRO A 143 -4.01 -4.14 -3.64
CA PRO A 143 -3.44 -4.91 -4.74
C PRO A 143 -1.98 -4.51 -4.96
N HIS A 144 -1.08 -5.47 -4.90
CA HIS A 144 0.34 -5.23 -5.05
C HIS A 144 0.92 -6.18 -6.10
N ALA A 145 1.88 -5.73 -6.89
CA ALA A 145 2.58 -6.59 -7.85
C ALA A 145 3.14 -7.84 -7.16
N ASP A 146 3.13 -8.97 -7.87
CA ASP A 146 3.52 -10.29 -7.35
C ASP A 146 2.65 -10.81 -6.19
N THR A 147 1.41 -10.27 -5.99
CA THR A 147 0.37 -10.89 -5.16
C THR A 147 -0.69 -11.55 -6.04
N HIS A 148 -1.68 -12.24 -5.43
CA HIS A 148 -2.76 -12.87 -6.19
C HIS A 148 -3.90 -11.90 -6.60
N ILE A 149 -3.84 -10.64 -6.14
CA ILE A 149 -4.79 -9.59 -6.50
C ILE A 149 -4.01 -8.47 -7.20
N ASP A 150 -3.28 -8.80 -8.26
CA ASP A 150 -2.36 -7.85 -8.91
C ASP A 150 -2.85 -7.34 -10.27
N THR A 151 -3.54 -8.17 -11.07
CA THR A 151 -4.05 -7.77 -12.38
C THR A 151 -5.44 -7.13 -12.31
N PRO A 152 -5.84 -6.33 -13.31
CA PRO A 152 -7.19 -5.75 -13.38
C PRO A 152 -8.31 -6.78 -13.21
N GLU A 153 -8.16 -7.95 -13.84
CA GLU A 153 -9.13 -9.04 -13.78
C GLU A 153 -9.21 -9.62 -12.37
N ASN A 154 -8.07 -9.77 -11.68
CA ASN A 154 -8.02 -10.30 -10.32
C ASN A 154 -8.56 -9.28 -9.31
N VAL A 155 -8.28 -7.98 -9.51
CA VAL A 155 -8.86 -6.90 -8.69
C VAL A 155 -10.38 -6.87 -8.84
N ALA A 156 -10.90 -6.86 -10.07
CA ALA A 156 -12.33 -6.91 -10.31
C ALA A 156 -12.99 -8.14 -9.69
N ARG A 157 -12.42 -9.33 -9.93
CA ARG A 157 -12.89 -10.58 -9.33
C ARG A 157 -12.94 -10.53 -7.82
N PHE A 158 -11.93 -9.95 -7.16
CA PHE A 158 -11.87 -9.83 -5.71
C PHE A 158 -12.95 -8.87 -5.20
N LEU A 159 -13.13 -7.71 -5.84
CA LEU A 159 -14.13 -6.72 -5.47
C LEU A 159 -15.56 -7.26 -5.64
N ASP A 160 -15.81 -8.00 -6.74
CA ASP A 160 -17.12 -8.62 -7.00
C ASP A 160 -17.45 -9.76 -6.02
N ALA A 161 -16.43 -10.40 -5.45
CA ALA A 161 -16.57 -11.52 -4.53
C ALA A 161 -16.62 -11.11 -3.04
N THR A 162 -16.44 -9.83 -2.71
CA THR A 162 -16.37 -9.35 -1.31
C THR A 162 -17.43 -8.30 -0.98
N ASP A 163 -17.93 -8.35 0.26
CA ASP A 163 -18.93 -7.43 0.80
C ASP A 163 -18.35 -6.00 0.91
N PRO A 164 -18.97 -4.99 0.23
CA PRO A 164 -18.52 -3.59 0.27
C PRO A 164 -18.58 -2.96 1.67
N ASP A 165 -19.45 -3.44 2.55
CA ASP A 165 -19.54 -2.92 3.92
C ASP A 165 -18.35 -3.38 4.80
N LEU A 166 -17.70 -4.49 4.44
CA LEU A 166 -16.61 -5.08 5.19
C LEU A 166 -15.23 -4.80 4.59
N VAL A 167 -15.16 -4.68 3.25
CA VAL A 167 -13.89 -4.62 2.51
C VAL A 167 -13.91 -3.46 1.55
N SER A 168 -12.92 -2.58 1.65
CA SER A 168 -12.68 -1.52 0.67
C SER A 168 -11.34 -1.73 -0.03
N LEU A 169 -11.10 -0.99 -1.09
CA LEU A 169 -9.85 -1.01 -1.85
C LEU A 169 -8.94 0.15 -1.44
N CYS A 170 -7.68 -0.14 -1.24
CA CYS A 170 -6.58 0.83 -1.34
C CYS A 170 -6.05 0.77 -2.77
N LEU A 171 -6.43 1.73 -3.61
CA LEU A 171 -5.90 1.80 -4.96
C LEU A 171 -4.49 2.38 -4.95
N ASP A 172 -3.50 1.55 -5.22
CA ASP A 172 -2.15 2.00 -5.54
C ASP A 172 -2.02 2.20 -7.06
N THR A 173 -1.84 3.43 -7.48
CA THR A 173 -1.81 3.81 -8.89
C THR A 173 -0.60 3.24 -9.64
N GLY A 174 0.52 3.08 -8.95
CA GLY A 174 1.76 2.53 -9.53
C GLY A 174 1.73 1.02 -9.68
N HIS A 175 1.33 0.28 -8.63
CA HIS A 175 1.19 -1.18 -8.72
C HIS A 175 0.13 -1.57 -9.73
N TYR A 176 -0.99 -0.86 -9.75
CA TYR A 176 -2.05 -1.14 -10.71
C TYR A 176 -1.60 -0.90 -12.16
N ALA A 177 -0.90 0.21 -12.42
CA ALA A 177 -0.31 0.48 -13.74
C ALA A 177 0.81 -0.52 -14.11
N TYR A 178 1.64 -0.93 -13.14
CA TYR A 178 2.66 -1.97 -13.34
C TYR A 178 2.03 -3.27 -13.83
N CYS A 179 0.86 -3.63 -13.29
CA CYS A 179 0.11 -4.84 -13.68
C CYS A 179 -0.84 -4.64 -14.86
N GLY A 180 -0.83 -3.46 -15.50
CA GLY A 180 -1.56 -3.18 -16.73
C GLY A 180 -2.93 -2.54 -16.55
N GLY A 181 -3.25 -2.08 -15.34
CA GLY A 181 -4.51 -1.44 -15.03
C GLY A 181 -4.55 0.05 -15.35
N ASP A 182 -5.77 0.55 -15.57
CA ASP A 182 -6.09 1.97 -15.68
C ASP A 182 -6.81 2.42 -14.40
N SER A 183 -6.17 3.32 -13.64
CA SER A 183 -6.70 3.80 -12.36
C SER A 183 -7.97 4.63 -12.51
N VAL A 184 -8.13 5.37 -13.62
CA VAL A 184 -9.33 6.17 -13.88
C VAL A 184 -10.51 5.24 -14.18
N GLU A 185 -10.31 4.24 -15.05
CA GLU A 185 -11.33 3.24 -15.35
C GLU A 185 -11.78 2.47 -14.10
N LEU A 186 -10.82 2.10 -13.25
CA LEU A 186 -11.13 1.42 -11.98
C LEU A 186 -11.96 2.29 -11.04
N ILE A 187 -11.62 3.58 -10.89
CA ILE A 187 -12.39 4.53 -10.07
C ILE A 187 -13.78 4.74 -10.64
N GLU A 188 -13.93 4.84 -11.96
CA GLU A 188 -15.22 5.01 -12.62
C GLU A 188 -16.12 3.78 -12.47
N THR A 189 -15.54 2.58 -12.44
CA THR A 189 -16.27 1.31 -12.34
C THR A 189 -16.56 0.92 -10.88
N TYR A 190 -15.60 1.09 -9.97
CA TYR A 190 -15.65 0.62 -8.59
C TYR A 190 -15.49 1.75 -7.56
N GLY A 191 -15.87 2.99 -7.89
CA GLY A 191 -15.66 4.16 -7.04
C GLY A 191 -16.15 4.00 -5.60
N GLU A 192 -17.30 3.35 -5.39
CA GLU A 192 -17.86 3.09 -4.06
C GLU A 192 -17.00 2.12 -3.21
N ARG A 193 -16.12 1.35 -3.87
CA ARG A 193 -15.20 0.42 -3.22
C ARG A 193 -13.87 1.09 -2.83
N ILE A 194 -13.55 2.26 -3.39
CA ILE A 194 -12.31 2.98 -3.10
C ILE A 194 -12.40 3.60 -1.71
N GLY A 195 -11.57 3.12 -0.78
CA GLY A 195 -11.50 3.63 0.59
C GLY A 195 -10.20 4.36 0.91
N TYR A 196 -9.19 4.25 0.02
CA TYR A 196 -7.86 4.77 0.26
C TYR A 196 -7.04 4.81 -1.04
N LEU A 197 -6.07 5.71 -1.13
CA LEU A 197 -5.21 5.83 -2.32
C LEU A 197 -3.73 5.80 -1.93
N HIS A 198 -2.94 5.05 -2.70
CA HIS A 198 -1.50 5.22 -2.80
C HIS A 198 -1.16 5.86 -4.15
N LEU A 199 -0.45 6.98 -4.09
CA LEU A 199 -0.04 7.72 -5.28
C LEU A 199 1.40 7.36 -5.63
N LYS A 200 1.55 6.59 -6.67
CA LYS A 200 2.82 6.04 -7.17
C LYS A 200 2.81 6.06 -8.70
N GLN A 201 3.97 6.16 -9.31
CA GLN A 201 4.11 6.11 -10.77
C GLN A 201 5.17 5.10 -11.18
N VAL A 202 5.00 4.53 -12.37
CA VAL A 202 5.98 3.67 -13.03
C VAL A 202 6.60 4.37 -14.23
N ASP A 203 7.90 4.17 -14.43
CA ASP A 203 8.59 4.59 -15.64
C ASP A 203 8.20 3.68 -16.79
N PRO A 204 7.53 4.18 -17.85
CA PRO A 204 7.01 3.33 -18.91
C PRO A 204 8.11 2.66 -19.75
N ALA A 205 9.30 3.27 -19.86
CA ALA A 205 10.42 2.69 -20.61
C ALA A 205 11.06 1.55 -19.83
N VAL A 206 11.32 1.76 -18.53
CA VAL A 206 11.84 0.71 -17.65
C VAL A 206 10.82 -0.42 -17.51
N LEU A 207 9.51 -0.10 -17.41
CA LEU A 207 8.44 -1.10 -17.35
C LEU A 207 8.42 -2.00 -18.60
N ALA A 208 8.55 -1.40 -19.80
CA ALA A 208 8.62 -2.17 -21.05
C ALA A 208 9.82 -3.12 -21.06
N GLU A 209 10.99 -2.64 -20.64
CA GLU A 209 12.22 -3.44 -20.57
C GLU A 209 12.10 -4.60 -19.57
N VAL A 210 11.64 -4.34 -18.33
CA VAL A 210 11.51 -5.37 -17.29
C VAL A 210 10.46 -6.44 -17.67
N ARG A 211 9.39 -6.04 -18.36
CA ARG A 211 8.38 -6.98 -18.89
C ARG A 211 8.95 -7.87 -19.99
N GLU A 212 9.66 -7.30 -20.96
CA GLU A 212 10.33 -8.07 -22.03
C GLU A 212 11.30 -9.10 -21.45
N GLN A 213 12.09 -8.68 -20.45
CA GLN A 213 13.06 -9.53 -19.78
C GLN A 213 12.47 -10.44 -18.70
N ARG A 214 11.16 -10.34 -18.40
CA ARG A 214 10.48 -11.07 -17.34
C ARG A 214 11.13 -10.90 -15.97
N VAL A 215 11.58 -9.69 -15.68
CA VAL A 215 12.21 -9.35 -14.40
C VAL A 215 11.15 -9.33 -13.30
N PRO A 216 11.36 -10.04 -12.17
CA PRO A 216 10.47 -9.97 -11.01
C PRO A 216 10.36 -8.56 -10.43
N PHE A 217 9.27 -8.26 -9.74
CA PHE A 217 8.98 -6.90 -9.25
C PHE A 217 10.09 -6.32 -8.37
N GLY A 218 10.56 -7.03 -7.35
CA GLY A 218 11.62 -6.51 -6.47
C GLY A 218 12.91 -6.14 -7.22
N PRO A 219 13.49 -7.04 -8.05
CA PRO A 219 14.59 -6.68 -8.96
C PRO A 219 14.25 -5.54 -9.95
N ALA A 220 12.99 -5.40 -10.39
CA ALA A 220 12.56 -4.30 -11.24
C ALA A 220 12.58 -2.95 -10.50
N VAL A 221 12.21 -2.94 -9.22
CA VAL A 221 12.35 -1.76 -8.34
C VAL A 221 13.80 -1.30 -8.26
N ALA A 222 14.73 -2.23 -8.08
CA ALA A 222 16.17 -1.91 -8.06
C ALA A 222 16.68 -1.33 -9.40
N ARG A 223 15.97 -1.55 -10.51
CA ARG A 223 16.25 -0.94 -11.83
C ARG A 223 15.57 0.41 -12.03
N GLY A 224 14.78 0.88 -11.04
CA GLY A 224 14.10 2.18 -11.10
C GLY A 224 12.77 2.16 -11.83
N VAL A 225 12.06 1.01 -11.83
CA VAL A 225 10.73 0.93 -12.47
C VAL A 225 9.71 1.84 -11.80
N MET A 226 9.83 2.08 -10.49
CA MET A 226 9.03 3.11 -9.79
C MET A 226 9.76 4.45 -9.88
N CYS A 227 9.08 5.47 -10.35
CA CYS A 227 9.70 6.75 -10.63
C CYS A 227 9.02 7.93 -9.94
N GLU A 228 9.76 9.02 -9.85
CA GLU A 228 9.27 10.28 -9.25
C GLU A 228 8.21 10.93 -10.12
N PRO A 229 7.00 11.26 -9.57
CA PRO A 229 6.01 12.08 -10.26
C PRO A 229 6.55 13.49 -10.61
N PRO A 230 6.20 14.03 -11.79
CA PRO A 230 5.25 13.53 -12.78
C PRO A 230 5.89 12.75 -13.96
N ARG A 231 6.97 12.05 -13.77
CA ARG A 231 7.76 11.46 -14.85
C ARG A 231 7.18 10.17 -15.44
N GLY A 232 6.26 9.53 -14.72
CA GLY A 232 5.75 8.21 -15.04
C GLY A 232 4.27 8.16 -15.38
N VAL A 233 3.76 6.95 -15.37
CA VAL A 233 2.34 6.64 -15.56
C VAL A 233 1.79 5.94 -14.30
N PRO A 234 0.45 6.09 -14.03
CA PRO A 234 -0.47 6.95 -14.75
C PRO A 234 -0.19 8.43 -14.48
N ALA A 235 -0.68 9.34 -15.31
CA ALA A 235 -0.76 10.75 -14.96
C ALA A 235 -1.66 10.91 -13.73
N LEU A 236 -1.17 11.59 -12.67
CA LEU A 236 -1.92 11.64 -11.41
C LEU A 236 -3.05 12.67 -11.41
N GLU A 237 -3.00 13.72 -12.24
CA GLU A 237 -4.08 14.71 -12.34
C GLU A 237 -5.43 14.06 -12.69
N PRO A 238 -5.58 13.26 -13.77
CA PRO A 238 -6.86 12.61 -14.09
C PRO A 238 -7.31 11.64 -12.99
N VAL A 239 -6.40 10.96 -12.32
CA VAL A 239 -6.72 10.06 -11.20
C VAL A 239 -7.28 10.84 -10.03
N LEU A 240 -6.64 11.94 -9.63
CA LEU A 240 -7.11 12.82 -8.55
C LEU A 240 -8.45 13.48 -8.89
N GLU A 241 -8.66 13.89 -10.16
CA GLU A 241 -9.96 14.39 -10.62
C GLU A 241 -11.06 13.33 -10.53
N ALA A 242 -10.77 12.09 -10.96
CA ALA A 242 -11.70 10.98 -10.86
C ALA A 242 -12.05 10.68 -9.39
N ALA A 243 -11.05 10.58 -8.52
CA ALA A 243 -11.24 10.37 -7.08
C ALA A 243 -12.02 11.52 -6.43
N GLY A 244 -11.75 12.77 -6.82
CA GLY A 244 -12.49 13.94 -6.34
C GLY A 244 -13.98 13.94 -6.69
N ARG A 245 -14.36 13.32 -7.82
CA ARG A 245 -15.78 13.16 -8.22
C ARG A 245 -16.57 12.18 -7.34
N LEU A 246 -15.89 11.32 -6.57
CA LEU A 246 -16.55 10.40 -5.63
C LEU A 246 -17.26 11.12 -4.48
N GLY A 247 -16.86 12.35 -4.17
CA GLY A 247 -17.47 13.16 -3.12
C GLY A 247 -17.25 12.63 -1.69
N THR A 248 -16.32 11.69 -1.52
CA THR A 248 -15.88 11.16 -0.24
C THR A 248 -14.48 11.65 0.12
N GLU A 249 -14.23 11.82 1.41
CA GLU A 249 -12.90 12.15 1.91
C GLU A 249 -12.02 10.89 1.89
N LEU A 250 -10.92 10.94 1.16
CA LEU A 250 -9.96 9.83 1.03
C LEU A 250 -8.57 10.27 1.47
N PHE A 251 -7.84 9.39 2.12
CA PHE A 251 -6.40 9.55 2.25
C PHE A 251 -5.73 9.25 0.91
N ALA A 252 -4.73 10.07 0.57
CA ALA A 252 -3.88 9.88 -0.59
C ALA A 252 -2.42 9.92 -0.11
N ILE A 253 -1.85 8.76 0.11
CA ILE A 253 -0.48 8.59 0.60
C ILE A 253 0.46 8.45 -0.59
N VAL A 254 1.56 9.20 -0.55
CA VAL A 254 2.58 9.14 -1.60
C VAL A 254 3.55 8.00 -1.29
N GLU A 255 3.75 7.15 -2.25
CA GLU A 255 4.74 6.09 -2.16
C GLU A 255 5.70 6.11 -3.36
N GLN A 256 6.92 5.71 -3.12
CA GLN A 256 7.90 5.43 -4.17
C GLN A 256 8.85 4.32 -3.74
N ASP A 257 8.76 3.18 -4.42
CA ASP A 257 9.68 2.08 -4.19
C ASP A 257 11.01 2.38 -4.89
N MET A 258 12.05 2.60 -4.10
CA MET A 258 13.38 2.98 -4.59
C MET A 258 14.51 2.34 -3.80
N TYR A 259 14.24 1.21 -3.17
CA TYR A 259 15.24 0.50 -2.37
C TYR A 259 16.01 -0.54 -3.21
N PRO A 260 17.35 -0.62 -3.09
CA PRO A 260 18.19 0.25 -2.25
C PRO A 260 18.47 1.61 -2.91
N CYS A 261 18.55 2.67 -2.12
CA CYS A 261 18.94 3.98 -2.60
C CYS A 261 19.86 4.70 -1.59
N PRO A 262 20.67 5.67 -2.04
CA PRO A 262 21.41 6.54 -1.13
C PRO A 262 20.45 7.30 -0.20
N PRO A 263 20.76 7.38 1.10
CA PRO A 263 19.84 7.95 2.09
C PRO A 263 19.54 9.46 1.90
N GLU A 264 20.30 10.17 1.06
CA GLU A 264 20.06 11.56 0.68
C GLU A 264 19.06 11.75 -0.47
N GLN A 265 18.66 10.69 -1.17
CA GLN A 265 17.75 10.76 -2.32
C GLN A 265 16.27 10.97 -1.93
N PRO A 266 15.70 10.36 -0.88
CA PRO A 266 14.26 10.43 -0.61
C PRO A 266 13.75 11.86 -0.38
N LEU A 267 14.41 12.66 0.46
CA LEU A 267 13.93 13.98 0.82
C LEU A 267 13.75 14.95 -0.36
N PRO A 268 14.74 15.14 -1.26
CA PRO A 268 14.55 15.99 -2.43
C PRO A 268 13.40 15.55 -3.35
N ILE A 269 13.23 14.23 -3.50
CA ILE A 269 12.14 13.63 -4.29
C ILE A 269 10.81 13.92 -3.62
N ALA A 270 10.68 13.62 -2.32
CA ALA A 270 9.47 13.86 -1.55
C ALA A 270 9.00 15.32 -1.62
N ARG A 271 9.92 16.30 -1.52
CA ARG A 271 9.61 17.71 -1.67
C ARG A 271 9.06 18.06 -3.06
N ARG A 272 9.69 17.57 -4.14
CA ARG A 272 9.24 17.85 -5.50
C ARG A 272 7.90 17.18 -5.78
N THR A 273 7.73 15.93 -5.37
CA THR A 273 6.46 15.21 -5.49
C THR A 273 5.34 15.94 -4.74
N ARG A 274 5.60 16.39 -3.49
CA ARG A 274 4.61 17.15 -2.73
C ARG A 274 4.23 18.45 -3.41
N ALA A 275 5.20 19.19 -3.97
CA ALA A 275 4.95 20.42 -4.73
C ALA A 275 4.10 20.16 -5.98
N TYR A 276 4.41 19.10 -6.72
CA TYR A 276 3.63 18.69 -7.89
C TYR A 276 2.19 18.33 -7.51
N LEU A 277 1.99 17.50 -6.50
CA LEU A 277 0.65 17.08 -6.09
C LEU A 277 -0.21 18.24 -5.57
N ARG A 278 0.42 19.23 -4.93
CA ARG A 278 -0.29 20.50 -4.59
C ARG A 278 -0.74 21.26 -5.84
N SER A 279 0.05 21.26 -6.91
CA SER A 279 -0.37 21.87 -8.18
C SER A 279 -1.52 21.12 -8.86
N CYS A 280 -1.67 19.81 -8.57
CA CYS A 280 -2.81 18.98 -8.99
C CYS A 280 -4.04 19.15 -8.06
N GLY A 281 -4.00 20.02 -7.06
CA GLY A 281 -5.12 20.30 -6.16
C GLY A 281 -5.17 19.44 -4.88
N LEU A 282 -4.22 18.53 -4.66
CA LEU A 282 -4.13 17.73 -3.43
C LEU A 282 -3.67 18.63 -2.25
N ARG A 283 -4.48 18.66 -1.18
CA ARG A 283 -4.23 19.52 0.00
C ARG A 283 -3.47 18.75 1.10
#